data_38a6938399ede7387a6061993cc045ff
#
_entry.id   38a6938399ede7387a6061993cc045ff
#
_cell.length_a   1.000
_cell.length_b   1.000
_cell.length_c   1.000
_cell.angle_alpha   90.00
_cell.angle_beta   90.00
_cell.angle_gamma   90.00
#
_symmetry.space_group_name_H-M   'P 1'
#
loop_
_entity.id
_entity.type
_entity.pdbx_description
1 polymer ?
#
loop_
_entity_poly.entity_id
_entity_poly.type
_entity_poly.pdbx_seq_one_letter_code
_entity_poly.pdbx_strand_id
1 'polypeptide(L)'
;MRPLRICAIRLAPDEHQSEGGVCATEKWRRKSLGRILLCLLIVTCWLPMHSLAQVDPLFSDYRRLQSYYNPAAIGLQKDLLLTAAYHQQWIGIEGAPANLFVSAHTEQRWGKSYHGVGLVVVAQRAGLFTRTEAQAEYAFQLRWKGDKILSIGTGLGMINLLYDGTKAHIPDGGALTPNDPSLPQTPVSGRNFDLSAGVLWHTPRYFIGVSGRHLTVPRITLDRLYYQKVPIHINAVCGYNITPPGALLSWHPSLFASTNLTSWRVDVNLDVRLAQRWEAGLMYRPLQAAGLRLGALFGKCHVGYLFEMPTSQLARGNWGSHELVVTYALPMSSHKKGTNSYKSIRLL
;
A
#
# COMPACT_ATOMS: atom_id res chain seq x y z
N MET A 1 70.34 9.18 51.05
CA MET A 1 69.76 8.90 52.39
C MET A 1 68.24 8.80 52.24
N ARG A 2 67.73 7.57 52.41
CA ARG A 2 66.42 7.15 52.98
C ARG A 2 65.13 7.79 52.49
N PRO A 3 63.98 7.08 52.61
CA PRO A 3 63.75 5.66 52.30
C PRO A 3 62.44 5.39 51.52
N LEU A 4 62.30 4.17 51.07
CA LEU A 4 61.07 3.50 50.62
C LEU A 4 59.89 3.64 51.61
N ARG A 5 58.66 3.82 51.09
CA ARG A 5 57.46 3.32 51.76
C ARG A 5 56.57 2.56 50.76
N ILE A 6 56.47 1.31 51.06
CA ILE A 6 55.49 0.32 50.60
C ILE A 6 54.16 0.66 51.27
N CYS A 7 53.05 0.66 50.50
CA CYS A 7 51.72 0.30 51.00
C CYS A 7 50.76 0.05 49.83
N ALA A 8 50.44 -1.10 49.71
CA ALA A 8 49.22 -1.84 49.98
C ALA A 8 48.23 -1.86 48.78
N ILE A 9 48.24 -3.06 48.23
CA ILE A 9 47.16 -3.62 47.39
C ILE A 9 45.83 -3.52 48.16
N ARG A 10 44.85 -2.83 47.57
CA ARG A 10 43.44 -2.98 47.93
C ARG A 10 42.70 -3.60 46.78
N LEU A 11 42.29 -4.84 47.00
CA LEU A 11 41.37 -5.63 46.18
C LEU A 11 40.08 -4.86 45.93
N ALA A 12 39.63 -4.89 44.70
CA ALA A 12 38.31 -4.44 44.28
C ALA A 12 37.23 -5.40 44.81
N PRO A 13 36.08 -4.93 45.21
CA PRO A 13 34.90 -5.76 45.38
C PRO A 13 34.01 -5.74 44.15
N ASP A 14 33.67 -6.94 43.70
CA ASP A 14 32.40 -7.39 43.11
C ASP A 14 31.77 -6.60 41.95
N GLU A 15 32.15 -7.03 40.75
CA GLU A 15 31.26 -7.00 39.56
C GLU A 15 30.20 -8.12 39.64
N HIS A 16 29.15 -7.89 40.42
CA HIS A 16 27.95 -8.73 40.35
C HIS A 16 26.71 -7.88 40.61
N GLN A 17 26.31 -7.04 39.60
CA GLN A 17 24.92 -6.53 39.48
C GLN A 17 24.74 -5.70 38.22
N SER A 18 24.76 -6.31 37.02
CA SER A 18 24.21 -5.63 35.81
C SER A 18 23.54 -6.55 34.77
N GLU A 19 23.61 -7.87 34.95
CA GLU A 19 22.95 -8.76 33.96
C GLU A 19 21.43 -8.93 34.15
N GLY A 20 20.90 -8.66 35.34
CA GLY A 20 19.46 -8.77 35.62
C GLY A 20 18.57 -7.71 34.98
N GLY A 21 19.10 -6.52 34.72
CA GLY A 21 18.30 -5.39 34.19
C GLY A 21 18.00 -5.47 32.71
N VAL A 22 18.93 -5.96 31.91
CA VAL A 22 18.76 -6.04 30.43
C VAL A 22 17.81 -7.17 30.05
N CYS A 23 17.90 -8.31 30.74
CA CYS A 23 17.01 -9.45 30.51
C CYS A 23 15.55 -9.18 30.92
N ALA A 24 15.32 -8.40 31.96
CA ALA A 24 13.99 -8.04 32.43
C ALA A 24 13.28 -7.06 31.47
N THR A 25 13.99 -6.10 30.90
CA THR A 25 13.44 -5.12 29.93
C THR A 25 13.11 -5.76 28.58
N GLU A 26 13.91 -6.71 28.11
CA GLU A 26 13.59 -7.47 26.89
C GLU A 26 12.40 -8.41 27.07
N LYS A 27 12.28 -9.04 28.20
CA LYS A 27 11.16 -9.93 28.54
C LYS A 27 9.84 -9.16 28.70
N TRP A 28 9.92 -7.93 29.22
CA TRP A 28 8.76 -7.03 29.33
C TRP A 28 8.34 -6.48 27.95
N ARG A 29 9.29 -6.11 27.10
CA ARG A 29 9.02 -5.69 25.69
C ARG A 29 8.38 -6.80 24.85
N ARG A 30 8.80 -8.06 24.99
CA ARG A 30 8.19 -9.20 24.28
C ARG A 30 6.75 -9.46 24.75
N LYS A 31 6.49 -9.35 26.06
CA LYS A 31 5.15 -9.54 26.62
C LYS A 31 4.19 -8.40 26.21
N SER A 32 4.63 -7.15 26.14
CA SER A 32 3.82 -6.03 25.70
C SER A 32 3.51 -6.10 24.20
N LEU A 33 4.47 -6.50 23.36
CA LEU A 33 4.25 -6.72 21.93
C LEU A 33 3.20 -7.82 21.66
N GLY A 34 3.28 -8.93 22.39
CA GLY A 34 2.29 -10.01 22.29
C GLY A 34 0.88 -9.58 22.69
N ARG A 35 0.75 -8.74 23.73
CA ARG A 35 -0.54 -8.19 24.15
C ARG A 35 -1.12 -7.20 23.13
N ILE A 36 -0.28 -6.35 22.54
CA ILE A 36 -0.69 -5.41 21.49
C ILE A 36 -1.15 -6.17 20.24
N LEU A 37 -0.42 -7.20 19.81
CA LEU A 37 -0.81 -8.07 18.71
C LEU A 37 -2.12 -8.81 18.98
N LEU A 38 -2.29 -9.32 20.20
CA LEU A 38 -3.52 -9.99 20.62
C LEU A 38 -4.71 -9.02 20.65
N CYS A 39 -4.54 -7.81 21.18
CA CYS A 39 -5.58 -6.76 21.16
C CYS A 39 -5.94 -6.34 19.73
N LEU A 40 -4.96 -6.19 18.82
CA LEU A 40 -5.20 -5.92 17.41
C LEU A 40 -5.98 -7.06 16.74
N LEU A 41 -5.64 -8.30 17.04
CA LEU A 41 -6.34 -9.48 16.51
C LEU A 41 -7.79 -9.54 17.03
N ILE A 42 -8.04 -9.25 18.31
CA ILE A 42 -9.38 -9.21 18.89
C ILE A 42 -10.21 -8.07 18.28
N VAL A 43 -9.63 -6.88 18.11
CA VAL A 43 -10.33 -5.74 17.49
C VAL A 43 -10.70 -6.04 16.04
N THR A 44 -9.84 -6.74 15.28
CA THR A 44 -10.16 -7.13 13.90
C THR A 44 -11.26 -8.19 13.81
N CYS A 45 -11.44 -9.04 14.83
CA CYS A 45 -12.52 -10.03 14.89
C CYS A 45 -13.89 -9.44 15.26
N TRP A 46 -13.93 -8.23 15.83
CA TRP A 46 -15.19 -7.62 16.31
C TRP A 46 -15.77 -6.59 15.32
N LEU A 47 -15.09 -6.28 14.22
CA LEU A 47 -15.61 -5.36 13.21
C LEU A 47 -16.75 -6.04 12.43
N PRO A 48 -17.97 -5.48 12.39
CA PRO A 48 -19.05 -6.01 11.57
C PRO A 48 -18.69 -5.87 10.10
N MET A 49 -18.40 -6.98 9.43
CA MET A 49 -18.03 -7.00 8.03
C MET A 49 -19.26 -7.20 7.15
N HIS A 50 -19.95 -6.13 6.84
CA HIS A 50 -20.93 -6.14 5.76
C HIS A 50 -20.18 -6.09 4.43
N SER A 51 -20.17 -7.20 3.70
CA SER A 51 -19.58 -7.27 2.36
C SER A 51 -20.57 -6.68 1.36
N LEU A 52 -20.48 -5.38 1.13
CA LEU A 52 -21.10 -4.75 -0.02
C LEU A 52 -20.07 -4.72 -1.15
N ALA A 53 -20.54 -4.85 -2.40
CA ALA A 53 -19.68 -4.88 -3.59
C ALA A 53 -18.67 -3.71 -3.58
N GLN A 54 -17.40 -4.05 -3.63
CA GLN A 54 -16.33 -3.04 -3.72
C GLN A 54 -16.38 -2.40 -5.10
N VAL A 55 -16.58 -1.11 -5.15
CA VAL A 55 -16.61 -0.33 -6.40
C VAL A 55 -15.20 0.13 -6.81
N ASP A 56 -14.27 0.20 -5.86
CA ASP A 56 -12.91 0.70 -6.11
C ASP A 56 -11.94 -0.41 -6.52
N PRO A 57 -11.01 -0.12 -7.48
CA PRO A 57 -9.96 -1.05 -7.85
C PRO A 57 -9.17 -1.54 -6.65
N LEU A 58 -9.06 -2.85 -6.50
CA LEU A 58 -8.37 -3.51 -5.40
C LEU A 58 -6.95 -3.87 -5.81
N PHE A 59 -5.98 -3.45 -5.00
CA PHE A 59 -4.61 -3.94 -5.03
C PHE A 59 -4.21 -4.41 -3.63
N SER A 60 -3.38 -5.41 -3.56
CA SER A 60 -2.99 -6.05 -2.29
C SER A 60 -1.55 -5.75 -1.91
N ASP A 61 -0.70 -5.39 -2.86
CA ASP A 61 0.63 -4.84 -2.57
C ASP A 61 0.59 -3.33 -2.31
N TYR A 62 -0.21 -2.91 -1.31
CA TYR A 62 -0.39 -1.50 -0.99
C TYR A 62 0.92 -0.80 -0.60
N ARG A 63 1.96 -1.52 -0.16
CA ARG A 63 3.25 -0.93 0.20
C ARG A 63 3.99 -0.36 -1.01
N ARG A 64 3.87 -1.00 -2.18
CA ARG A 64 4.47 -0.51 -3.43
C ARG A 64 3.56 0.41 -4.20
N LEU A 65 2.24 0.28 -3.98
CA LEU A 65 1.23 1.06 -4.66
C LEU A 65 0.69 2.21 -3.77
N GLN A 66 1.53 2.75 -2.87
CA GLN A 66 1.10 3.78 -1.92
C GLN A 66 0.60 5.05 -2.59
N SER A 67 1.16 5.45 -3.74
CA SER A 67 0.68 6.58 -4.53
C SER A 67 -0.79 6.42 -4.92
N TYR A 68 -1.27 5.19 -5.17
CA TYR A 68 -2.69 4.95 -5.44
C TYR A 68 -3.57 5.26 -4.23
N TYR A 69 -3.14 4.86 -3.05
CA TYR A 69 -3.95 5.00 -1.84
C TYR A 69 -3.80 6.36 -1.17
N ASN A 70 -2.60 6.97 -1.24
CA ASN A 70 -2.29 8.21 -0.53
C ASN A 70 -1.40 9.14 -1.37
N PRO A 71 -1.90 10.28 -1.84
CA PRO A 71 -1.10 11.23 -2.62
C PRO A 71 0.06 11.85 -1.83
N ALA A 72 0.08 11.77 -0.49
CA ALA A 72 1.22 12.19 0.32
C ALA A 72 2.42 11.24 0.23
N ALA A 73 2.26 10.04 -0.34
CA ALA A 73 3.34 9.06 -0.45
C ALA A 73 4.27 9.27 -1.65
N ILE A 74 3.97 10.22 -2.54
CA ILE A 74 4.80 10.49 -3.72
C ILE A 74 6.04 11.33 -3.39
N GLY A 75 7.10 11.17 -4.19
CA GLY A 75 8.29 12.01 -4.11
C GLY A 75 9.10 11.86 -2.82
N LEU A 76 8.97 10.75 -2.09
CA LEU A 76 9.78 10.48 -0.90
C LEU A 76 11.23 10.14 -1.27
N GLN A 77 11.50 9.84 -2.53
CA GLN A 77 12.81 9.51 -3.09
C GLN A 77 13.13 10.45 -4.25
N LYS A 78 14.45 10.68 -4.46
CA LYS A 78 14.95 11.57 -5.53
C LYS A 78 14.81 10.99 -6.93
N ASP A 79 14.83 9.67 -7.02
CA ASP A 79 14.73 8.98 -8.31
C ASP A 79 13.30 9.10 -8.86
N LEU A 80 13.17 9.10 -10.17
CA LEU A 80 11.87 8.95 -10.80
C LEU A 80 11.46 7.48 -10.64
N LEU A 81 10.45 7.25 -9.84
CA LEU A 81 9.86 5.94 -9.64
C LEU A 81 8.76 5.72 -10.67
N LEU A 82 8.94 4.68 -11.47
CA LEU A 82 7.95 4.18 -12.41
C LEU A 82 7.42 2.87 -11.84
N THR A 83 6.13 2.78 -11.57
CA THR A 83 5.50 1.57 -11.05
C THR A 83 4.36 1.14 -11.96
N ALA A 84 4.34 -0.14 -12.31
CA ALA A 84 3.22 -0.77 -12.99
C ALA A 84 2.76 -1.98 -12.19
N ALA A 85 1.45 -2.19 -12.08
CA ALA A 85 0.89 -3.36 -11.44
C ALA A 85 -0.31 -3.88 -12.24
N TYR A 86 -0.46 -5.18 -12.28
CA TYR A 86 -1.62 -5.86 -12.84
C TYR A 86 -2.16 -6.85 -11.81
N HIS A 87 -3.45 -6.71 -11.49
CA HIS A 87 -4.12 -7.58 -10.53
C HIS A 87 -5.34 -8.21 -11.17
N GLN A 88 -5.29 -9.52 -11.39
CA GLN A 88 -6.40 -10.34 -11.83
C GLN A 88 -7.02 -11.03 -10.63
N GLN A 89 -8.27 -10.71 -10.33
CA GLN A 89 -8.99 -11.36 -9.24
C GLN A 89 -9.69 -12.63 -9.73
N TRP A 90 -9.81 -13.60 -8.83
CA TRP A 90 -10.66 -14.79 -8.97
C TRP A 90 -10.58 -15.45 -10.34
N ILE A 91 -9.40 -15.90 -10.74
CA ILE A 91 -9.19 -16.56 -12.04
C ILE A 91 -10.13 -17.77 -12.15
N GLY A 92 -10.81 -17.90 -13.28
CA GLY A 92 -11.81 -18.94 -13.56
C GLY A 92 -13.25 -18.45 -13.42
N ILE A 93 -13.49 -17.25 -12.87
CA ILE A 93 -14.81 -16.62 -12.83
C ILE A 93 -14.94 -15.66 -14.02
N GLU A 94 -15.96 -15.84 -14.82
CA GLU A 94 -16.25 -14.95 -15.94
C GLU A 94 -16.61 -13.54 -15.44
N GLY A 95 -16.07 -12.50 -16.08
CA GLY A 95 -16.29 -11.11 -15.67
C GLY A 95 -15.57 -10.71 -14.38
N ALA A 96 -14.72 -11.57 -13.81
CA ALA A 96 -13.95 -11.25 -12.62
C ALA A 96 -13.09 -9.98 -12.81
N PRO A 97 -12.90 -9.19 -11.74
CA PRO A 97 -12.18 -7.91 -11.84
C PRO A 97 -10.72 -8.07 -12.27
N ALA A 98 -10.31 -7.24 -13.23
CA ALA A 98 -8.93 -7.04 -13.63
C ALA A 98 -8.55 -5.58 -13.48
N ASN A 99 -7.47 -5.29 -12.76
CA ASN A 99 -7.01 -3.95 -12.47
C ASN A 99 -5.60 -3.75 -13.02
N LEU A 100 -5.39 -2.63 -13.70
CA LEU A 100 -4.10 -2.15 -14.16
C LEU A 100 -3.79 -0.84 -13.45
N PHE A 101 -2.59 -0.73 -12.92
CA PHE A 101 -2.08 0.49 -12.29
C PHE A 101 -0.77 0.89 -12.95
N VAL A 102 -0.61 2.18 -13.21
CA VAL A 102 0.66 2.77 -13.66
C VAL A 102 0.85 4.08 -12.92
N SER A 103 2.03 4.29 -12.37
CA SER A 103 2.40 5.57 -11.78
C SER A 103 3.82 6.00 -12.13
N ALA A 104 4.02 7.31 -12.13
CA ALA A 104 5.33 7.93 -12.27
C ALA A 104 5.40 9.09 -11.28
N HIS A 105 6.35 9.07 -10.35
CA HIS A 105 6.52 10.15 -9.40
C HIS A 105 7.97 10.36 -9.00
N THR A 106 8.30 11.59 -8.62
CA THR A 106 9.66 11.98 -8.23
C THR A 106 9.64 13.10 -7.20
N GLU A 107 10.76 13.26 -6.51
CA GLU A 107 11.02 14.41 -5.67
C GLU A 107 11.49 15.58 -6.53
N GLN A 108 10.93 16.76 -6.30
CA GLN A 108 11.40 18.03 -6.81
C GLN A 108 11.80 18.95 -5.66
N ARG A 109 12.89 19.68 -5.85
CA ARG A 109 13.36 20.66 -4.86
C ARG A 109 13.18 22.07 -5.41
N TRP A 110 12.31 22.85 -4.78
CA TRP A 110 12.10 24.26 -5.10
C TRP A 110 12.60 25.12 -3.96
N GLY A 111 13.73 25.77 -4.20
CA GLY A 111 14.43 26.53 -3.16
C GLY A 111 14.90 25.64 -2.00
N LYS A 112 14.38 25.86 -0.81
CA LYS A 112 14.68 25.09 0.41
C LYS A 112 13.65 23.99 0.69
N SER A 113 12.56 23.94 -0.06
CA SER A 113 11.45 23.03 0.18
C SER A 113 11.52 21.79 -0.72
N TYR A 114 11.00 20.70 -0.23
CA TYR A 114 10.90 19.43 -0.95
C TYR A 114 9.46 19.17 -1.35
N HIS A 115 9.27 18.72 -2.57
CA HIS A 115 7.96 18.51 -3.18
C HIS A 115 7.94 17.17 -3.88
N GLY A 116 6.85 16.45 -3.77
CA GLY A 116 6.54 15.29 -4.61
C GLY A 116 5.66 15.72 -5.76
N VAL A 117 5.95 15.27 -6.96
CA VAL A 117 5.08 15.43 -8.13
C VAL A 117 4.92 14.07 -8.81
N GLY A 118 3.73 13.78 -9.29
CA GLY A 118 3.46 12.48 -9.88
C GLY A 118 2.17 12.42 -10.68
N LEU A 119 2.06 11.32 -11.42
CA LEU A 119 0.89 10.93 -12.18
C LEU A 119 0.52 9.49 -11.82
N VAL A 120 -0.75 9.23 -11.67
CA VAL A 120 -1.31 7.90 -11.41
C VAL A 120 -2.40 7.65 -12.43
N VAL A 121 -2.38 6.48 -13.06
CA VAL A 121 -3.44 5.99 -13.93
C VAL A 121 -3.85 4.61 -13.47
N VAL A 122 -5.14 4.39 -13.33
CA VAL A 122 -5.73 3.11 -12.97
C VAL A 122 -6.82 2.75 -13.96
N ALA A 123 -6.81 1.53 -14.44
CA ALA A 123 -7.89 0.98 -15.24
C ALA A 123 -8.41 -0.30 -14.57
N GLN A 124 -9.72 -0.40 -14.45
CA GLN A 124 -10.41 -1.57 -13.92
C GLN A 124 -11.43 -2.06 -14.94
N ARG A 125 -11.50 -3.36 -15.12
CA ARG A 125 -12.59 -4.03 -15.83
C ARG A 125 -13.25 -5.00 -14.86
N ALA A 126 -14.55 -4.88 -14.67
CA ALA A 126 -15.32 -5.75 -13.77
C ALA A 126 -16.71 -5.98 -14.36
N GLY A 127 -17.00 -7.20 -14.81
CA GLY A 127 -18.23 -7.51 -15.52
C GLY A 127 -18.42 -6.63 -16.75
N LEU A 128 -19.53 -5.90 -16.79
CA LEU A 128 -19.91 -4.99 -17.88
C LEU A 128 -19.32 -3.57 -17.72
N PHE A 129 -18.64 -3.30 -16.59
CA PHE A 129 -18.09 -2.00 -16.31
C PHE A 129 -16.59 -1.92 -16.63
N THR A 130 -16.19 -0.84 -17.26
CA THR A 130 -14.79 -0.43 -17.40
C THR A 130 -14.62 0.95 -16.78
N ARG A 131 -13.75 1.06 -15.78
CA ARG A 131 -13.43 2.31 -15.09
C ARG A 131 -11.99 2.69 -15.39
N THR A 132 -11.75 3.95 -15.74
CA THR A 132 -10.41 4.49 -15.92
C THR A 132 -10.30 5.76 -15.10
N GLU A 133 -9.24 5.85 -14.30
CA GLU A 133 -8.91 7.01 -13.48
C GLU A 133 -7.53 7.53 -13.91
N ALA A 134 -7.41 8.84 -14.04
CA ALA A 134 -6.12 9.50 -14.21
C ALA A 134 -6.04 10.67 -13.24
N GLN A 135 -4.96 10.72 -12.46
CA GLN A 135 -4.78 11.70 -11.39
C GLN A 135 -3.37 12.28 -11.43
N ALA A 136 -3.27 13.62 -11.40
CA ALA A 136 -2.04 14.35 -11.11
C ALA A 136 -1.94 14.56 -9.60
N GLU A 137 -0.80 14.26 -9.03
CA GLU A 137 -0.56 14.31 -7.60
C GLU A 137 0.55 15.29 -7.26
N TYR A 138 0.37 15.96 -6.14
CA TYR A 138 1.33 16.89 -5.55
C TYR A 138 1.44 16.64 -4.06
N ALA A 139 2.66 16.64 -3.53
CA ALA A 139 2.93 16.53 -2.10
C ALA A 139 3.95 17.57 -1.64
N PHE A 140 3.65 18.25 -0.55
CA PHE A 140 4.56 19.13 0.17
C PHE A 140 5.20 18.36 1.32
N GLN A 141 6.55 18.44 1.44
CA GLN A 141 7.29 17.65 2.41
C GLN A 141 8.08 18.54 3.36
N LEU A 142 7.80 18.38 4.64
CA LEU A 142 8.60 18.91 5.74
C LEU A 142 9.60 17.84 6.17
N ARG A 143 10.88 18.15 6.16
CA ARG A 143 11.97 17.22 6.50
C ARG A 143 12.77 17.67 7.69
N TRP A 144 13.01 16.76 8.60
CA TRP A 144 13.84 16.98 9.80
C TRP A 144 15.07 16.09 9.78
N LYS A 145 16.00 16.36 10.71
CA LYS A 145 17.20 15.54 10.92
C LYS A 145 16.79 14.07 11.18
N GLY A 146 17.58 13.12 10.66
CA GLY A 146 17.33 11.69 10.82
C GLY A 146 16.30 11.12 9.85
N ASP A 147 16.17 11.72 8.66
CA ASP A 147 15.29 11.28 7.57
C ASP A 147 13.81 11.15 7.99
N LYS A 148 13.36 12.03 8.88
CA LYS A 148 11.96 12.16 9.27
C LYS A 148 11.25 13.09 8.29
N ILE A 149 10.12 12.66 7.75
CA ILE A 149 9.37 13.40 6.74
C ILE A 149 7.90 13.42 7.14
N LEU A 150 7.32 14.62 7.18
CA LEU A 150 5.87 14.82 7.16
C LEU A 150 5.51 15.27 5.75
N SER A 151 4.72 14.49 5.07
CA SER A 151 4.23 14.77 3.73
C SER A 151 2.74 15.05 3.78
N ILE A 152 2.30 16.11 3.12
CA ILE A 152 0.88 16.44 2.92
C ILE A 152 0.65 16.48 1.42
N GLY A 153 -0.26 15.68 0.92
CA GLY A 153 -0.48 15.50 -0.50
C GLY A 153 -1.91 15.73 -0.92
N THR A 154 -2.07 16.11 -2.17
CA THR A 154 -3.36 16.21 -2.84
C THR A 154 -3.23 15.64 -4.25
N GLY A 155 -4.32 15.09 -4.75
CA GLY A 155 -4.44 14.58 -6.11
C GLY A 155 -5.68 15.12 -6.76
N LEU A 156 -5.55 15.64 -7.99
CA LEU A 156 -6.65 16.10 -8.82
C LEU A 156 -6.68 15.23 -10.08
N GLY A 157 -7.84 14.70 -10.39
CA GLY A 157 -7.99 13.78 -11.51
C GLY A 157 -9.38 13.72 -12.09
N MET A 158 -9.57 12.72 -12.92
CA MET A 158 -10.83 12.43 -13.58
C MET A 158 -11.09 10.92 -13.58
N ILE A 159 -12.33 10.57 -13.34
CA ILE A 159 -12.83 9.20 -13.45
C ILE A 159 -13.72 9.14 -14.69
N ASN A 160 -13.46 8.16 -15.54
CA ASN A 160 -14.32 7.76 -16.66
C ASN A 160 -14.88 6.37 -16.37
N LEU A 161 -16.19 6.23 -16.48
CA LEU A 161 -16.89 4.95 -16.31
C LEU A 161 -17.61 4.63 -17.61
N LEU A 162 -17.36 3.45 -18.15
CA LEU A 162 -18.03 2.89 -19.33
C LEU A 162 -18.88 1.69 -18.87
N TYR A 163 -20.11 1.64 -19.30
CA TYR A 163 -20.99 0.49 -19.17
C TYR A 163 -21.33 -0.06 -20.56
N ASP A 164 -21.04 -1.34 -20.76
CA ASP A 164 -21.28 -2.05 -22.03
C ASP A 164 -22.41 -3.08 -21.85
N GLY A 165 -23.65 -2.62 -21.97
CA GLY A 165 -24.84 -3.45 -21.84
C GLY A 165 -25.02 -4.48 -22.99
N THR A 166 -24.30 -4.30 -24.11
CA THR A 166 -24.38 -5.22 -25.25
C THR A 166 -23.80 -6.61 -24.93
N LYS A 167 -22.99 -6.70 -23.87
CA LYS A 167 -22.39 -7.94 -23.37
C LYS A 167 -23.20 -8.61 -22.25
N ALA A 168 -24.36 -8.03 -21.89
CA ALA A 168 -25.21 -8.63 -20.87
C ALA A 168 -25.75 -9.97 -21.37
N HIS A 169 -25.49 -11.03 -20.61
CA HIS A 169 -26.09 -12.34 -20.87
C HIS A 169 -27.53 -12.33 -20.37
N ILE A 170 -28.48 -12.43 -21.26
CA ILE A 170 -29.90 -12.54 -20.95
C ILE A 170 -30.28 -14.02 -21.05
N PRO A 171 -30.66 -14.69 -19.93
CA PRO A 171 -31.06 -16.08 -19.97
C PRO A 171 -32.30 -16.28 -20.82
N ASP A 172 -32.29 -17.33 -21.61
CA ASP A 172 -33.47 -17.74 -22.45
C ASP A 172 -34.67 -18.02 -21.53
N GLY A 173 -35.85 -17.46 -21.89
CA GLY A 173 -37.10 -17.70 -21.14
C GLY A 173 -37.36 -16.77 -19.95
N GLY A 174 -36.53 -15.76 -19.73
CA GLY A 174 -36.77 -14.71 -18.70
C GLY A 174 -37.75 -13.61 -19.14
N ALA A 175 -38.19 -12.80 -18.20
CA ALA A 175 -39.04 -11.63 -18.46
C ALA A 175 -38.31 -10.49 -19.23
N LEU A 176 -36.98 -10.60 -19.37
CA LEU A 176 -36.16 -9.67 -20.11
C LEU A 176 -35.99 -10.18 -21.54
N THR A 177 -36.25 -9.32 -22.51
CA THR A 177 -36.00 -9.58 -23.93
C THR A 177 -34.69 -9.00 -24.38
N PRO A 178 -34.01 -9.53 -25.41
CA PRO A 178 -32.79 -8.95 -25.98
C PRO A 178 -32.91 -7.47 -26.37
N ASN A 179 -34.14 -6.98 -26.59
CA ASN A 179 -34.45 -5.60 -26.94
C ASN A 179 -35.14 -4.84 -25.81
N ASP A 180 -34.83 -5.14 -24.53
CA ASP A 180 -35.36 -4.39 -23.40
C ASP A 180 -34.94 -2.91 -23.50
N PRO A 181 -35.89 -1.97 -23.61
CA PRO A 181 -35.58 -0.54 -23.68
C PRO A 181 -34.86 0.02 -22.45
N SER A 182 -34.90 -0.70 -21.32
CA SER A 182 -34.19 -0.33 -20.09
C SER A 182 -32.68 -0.68 -20.14
N LEU A 183 -32.26 -1.50 -21.09
CA LEU A 183 -30.84 -1.83 -21.28
C LEU A 183 -30.25 -0.97 -22.41
N PRO A 184 -29.15 -0.24 -22.19
CA PRO A 184 -28.46 0.45 -23.26
C PRO A 184 -28.02 -0.53 -24.36
N GLN A 185 -28.49 -0.28 -25.59
CA GLN A 185 -28.15 -1.08 -26.77
C GLN A 185 -26.75 -0.77 -27.35
N THR A 186 -26.12 0.29 -26.83
CA THR A 186 -24.77 0.72 -27.17
C THR A 186 -23.99 1.01 -25.89
N PRO A 187 -22.67 0.90 -25.90
CA PRO A 187 -21.87 1.28 -24.75
C PRO A 187 -22.09 2.74 -24.37
N VAL A 188 -22.39 3.00 -23.11
CA VAL A 188 -22.58 4.35 -22.56
C VAL A 188 -21.45 4.70 -21.60
N SER A 189 -20.99 5.95 -21.64
CA SER A 189 -19.90 6.39 -20.77
C SER A 189 -20.18 7.76 -20.16
N GLY A 190 -19.63 7.94 -18.97
CA GLY A 190 -19.67 9.20 -18.26
C GLY A 190 -18.37 9.48 -17.56
N ARG A 191 -18.10 10.74 -17.28
CA ARG A 191 -16.88 11.19 -16.60
C ARG A 191 -17.18 12.27 -15.59
N ASN A 192 -16.34 12.35 -14.56
CA ASN A 192 -16.39 13.44 -13.59
C ASN A 192 -15.00 13.66 -12.97
N PHE A 193 -14.81 14.87 -12.43
CA PHE A 193 -13.59 15.21 -11.69
C PHE A 193 -13.57 14.54 -10.33
N ASP A 194 -12.36 14.26 -9.86
CA ASP A 194 -12.11 13.64 -8.58
C ASP A 194 -10.97 14.34 -7.84
N LEU A 195 -11.09 14.34 -6.51
CA LEU A 195 -10.11 14.93 -5.61
C LEU A 195 -9.72 13.90 -4.56
N SER A 196 -8.43 13.82 -4.27
CA SER A 196 -7.87 13.07 -3.14
C SER A 196 -6.96 13.95 -2.30
N ALA A 197 -6.83 13.62 -1.01
CA ALA A 197 -5.92 14.28 -0.10
C ALA A 197 -5.40 13.29 0.93
N GLY A 198 -4.20 13.56 1.47
CA GLY A 198 -3.65 12.69 2.49
C GLY A 198 -2.48 13.30 3.23
N VAL A 199 -2.13 12.63 4.31
CA VAL A 199 -0.99 12.96 5.16
C VAL A 199 -0.21 11.67 5.41
N LEU A 200 1.12 11.76 5.38
CA LEU A 200 2.02 10.66 5.69
C LEU A 200 3.17 11.15 6.56
N TRP A 201 3.32 10.52 7.71
CA TRP A 201 4.51 10.62 8.53
C TRP A 201 5.42 9.42 8.24
N HIS A 202 6.62 9.71 7.80
CA HIS A 202 7.60 8.70 7.43
C HIS A 202 8.90 8.89 8.19
N THR A 203 9.45 7.79 8.70
CA THR A 203 10.78 7.71 9.32
C THR A 203 11.51 6.46 8.79
N PRO A 204 12.82 6.32 8.96
CA PRO A 204 13.51 5.08 8.59
C PRO A 204 12.99 3.82 9.31
N ARG A 205 12.37 3.98 10.48
CA ARG A 205 11.90 2.86 11.31
C ARG A 205 10.43 2.56 11.15
N TYR A 206 9.59 3.57 10.95
CA TYR A 206 8.14 3.39 10.86
C TYR A 206 7.52 4.47 10.01
N PHE A 207 6.36 4.16 9.47
CA PHE A 207 5.53 5.12 8.78
C PHE A 207 4.07 4.96 9.22
N ILE A 208 3.32 6.06 9.14
CA ILE A 208 1.89 6.11 9.37
C ILE A 208 1.27 7.13 8.44
N GLY A 209 0.19 6.79 7.78
CA GLY A 209 -0.49 7.66 6.84
C GLY A 209 -2.00 7.50 6.89
N VAL A 210 -2.69 8.57 6.56
CA VAL A 210 -4.15 8.61 6.39
C VAL A 210 -4.46 9.42 5.14
N SER A 211 -5.45 8.97 4.38
CA SER A 211 -5.87 9.66 3.16
C SER A 211 -7.35 9.45 2.89
N GLY A 212 -7.90 10.37 2.10
CA GLY A 212 -9.23 10.26 1.53
C GLY A 212 -9.15 10.32 0.01
N ARG A 213 -9.82 9.40 -0.66
CA ARG A 213 -10.02 9.40 -2.12
C ARG A 213 -11.49 9.65 -2.42
N HIS A 214 -11.77 10.14 -3.61
CA HIS A 214 -13.12 10.47 -4.06
C HIS A 214 -13.83 11.48 -3.13
N LEU A 215 -13.07 12.49 -2.68
CA LEU A 215 -13.58 13.51 -1.74
C LEU A 215 -14.72 14.35 -2.32
N THR A 216 -14.81 14.45 -3.64
CA THR A 216 -15.89 15.13 -4.35
C THR A 216 -17.15 14.27 -4.46
N VAL A 217 -17.08 12.98 -4.05
CA VAL A 217 -18.15 11.98 -4.24
C VAL A 217 -18.71 12.06 -5.66
N PRO A 218 -17.88 11.87 -6.70
CA PRO A 218 -18.26 12.18 -8.06
C PRO A 218 -19.47 11.37 -8.51
N ARG A 219 -20.45 12.07 -9.06
CA ARG A 219 -21.62 11.49 -9.66
C ARG A 219 -21.40 11.37 -11.16
N ILE A 220 -21.24 10.17 -11.66
CA ILE A 220 -20.98 9.89 -13.08
C ILE A 220 -22.31 9.55 -13.74
N THR A 221 -22.77 10.42 -14.62
CA THR A 221 -23.97 10.21 -15.41
C THR A 221 -23.61 9.42 -16.65
N LEU A 222 -24.16 8.23 -16.78
CA LEU A 222 -23.93 7.32 -17.92
C LEU A 222 -24.90 7.58 -19.05
N ASP A 223 -26.17 7.86 -18.70
CA ASP A 223 -27.24 8.23 -19.63
C ASP A 223 -28.23 9.14 -18.89
N ARG A 224 -29.27 9.62 -19.58
CA ARG A 224 -30.29 10.49 -19.00
C ARG A 224 -30.96 9.93 -17.74
N LEU A 225 -31.05 8.60 -17.65
CA LEU A 225 -31.72 7.90 -16.56
C LEU A 225 -30.75 7.27 -15.53
N TYR A 226 -29.47 7.04 -15.89
CA TYR A 226 -28.55 6.28 -15.06
C TYR A 226 -27.33 7.09 -14.64
N TYR A 227 -27.07 7.10 -13.36
CA TYR A 227 -25.85 7.64 -12.79
C TYR A 227 -25.28 6.71 -11.72
N GLN A 228 -23.97 6.72 -11.59
CA GLN A 228 -23.27 6.04 -10.51
C GLN A 228 -22.55 7.05 -9.63
N LYS A 229 -22.74 6.94 -8.32
CA LYS A 229 -21.94 7.68 -7.33
C LYS A 229 -20.72 6.85 -6.96
N VAL A 230 -19.56 7.49 -6.96
CA VAL A 230 -18.34 6.88 -6.42
C VAL A 230 -18.23 7.32 -4.96
N PRO A 231 -18.32 6.39 -3.99
CA PRO A 231 -18.27 6.75 -2.58
C PRO A 231 -16.87 7.23 -2.18
N ILE A 232 -16.82 8.04 -1.13
CA ILE A 232 -15.53 8.39 -0.50
C ILE A 232 -14.84 7.13 0.02
N HIS A 233 -13.52 7.04 -0.15
CA HIS A 233 -12.68 6.01 0.43
C HIS A 233 -11.69 6.64 1.39
N ILE A 234 -11.69 6.19 2.63
CA ILE A 234 -10.74 6.59 3.66
C ILE A 234 -9.76 5.43 3.84
N ASN A 235 -8.47 5.72 3.69
CA ASN A 235 -7.40 4.75 3.83
C ASN A 235 -6.49 5.13 4.99
N ALA A 236 -6.06 4.14 5.75
CA ALA A 236 -5.05 4.29 6.79
C ALA A 236 -3.97 3.21 6.59
N VAL A 237 -2.73 3.58 6.74
CA VAL A 237 -1.60 2.67 6.61
C VAL A 237 -0.60 2.91 7.72
N CYS A 238 -0.06 1.85 8.27
CA CYS A 238 1.10 1.92 9.14
C CYS A 238 2.03 0.72 8.93
N GLY A 239 3.30 0.93 9.20
CA GLY A 239 4.29 -0.14 9.10
C GLY A 239 5.53 0.15 9.90
N TYR A 240 6.28 -0.90 10.17
CA TYR A 240 7.52 -0.82 10.94
C TYR A 240 8.64 -1.57 10.20
N ASN A 241 9.84 -0.99 10.18
CA ASN A 241 11.02 -1.56 9.56
C ASN A 241 12.00 -2.02 10.64
N ILE A 242 12.15 -3.33 10.82
CA ILE A 242 13.07 -3.96 11.75
C ILE A 242 14.28 -4.43 10.96
N THR A 243 15.34 -3.63 10.96
CA THR A 243 16.60 -3.95 10.28
C THR A 243 17.72 -3.94 11.32
N PRO A 244 18.08 -5.09 11.92
CA PRO A 244 19.18 -5.16 12.86
C PRO A 244 20.50 -4.80 12.16
N PRO A 245 21.42 -4.10 12.82
CA PRO A 245 22.73 -3.80 12.27
C PRO A 245 23.49 -5.08 11.89
N GLY A 246 24.02 -5.13 10.65
CA GLY A 246 24.75 -6.27 10.14
C GLY A 246 23.92 -7.51 9.79
N ALA A 247 22.61 -7.49 10.01
CA ALA A 247 21.76 -8.64 9.68
C ALA A 247 21.47 -8.69 8.17
N LEU A 248 21.54 -9.89 7.62
CA LEU A 248 21.10 -10.17 6.24
C LEU A 248 19.57 -10.14 6.11
N LEU A 249 18.86 -10.27 7.21
CA LEU A 249 17.42 -10.40 7.26
C LEU A 249 16.80 -9.14 7.89
N SER A 250 15.79 -8.57 7.24
CA SER A 250 14.97 -7.48 7.79
C SER A 250 13.50 -7.84 7.73
N TRP A 251 12.72 -7.36 8.72
CA TRP A 251 11.31 -7.65 8.89
C TRP A 251 10.49 -6.38 8.74
N HIS A 252 9.40 -6.48 8.01
CA HIS A 252 8.58 -5.32 7.65
C HIS A 252 7.08 -5.60 7.91
N PRO A 253 6.65 -5.70 9.19
CA PRO A 253 5.23 -5.78 9.49
C PRO A 253 4.52 -4.49 9.08
N SER A 254 3.30 -4.63 8.55
CA SER A 254 2.48 -3.49 8.17
C SER A 254 0.99 -3.81 8.21
N LEU A 255 0.19 -2.77 8.39
CA LEU A 255 -1.26 -2.81 8.43
C LEU A 255 -1.80 -1.77 7.43
N PHE A 256 -2.80 -2.16 6.69
CA PHE A 256 -3.60 -1.28 5.84
C PHE A 256 -5.06 -1.44 6.20
N ALA A 257 -5.77 -0.33 6.34
CA ALA A 257 -7.21 -0.31 6.54
C ALA A 257 -7.83 0.65 5.52
N SER A 258 -8.96 0.25 4.95
CA SER A 258 -9.72 1.06 4.01
C SER A 258 -11.21 0.92 4.29
N THR A 259 -11.94 2.02 4.15
CA THR A 259 -13.40 2.03 4.30
C THR A 259 -14.04 3.01 3.33
N ASN A 260 -15.20 2.64 2.81
CA ASN A 260 -16.11 3.53 2.09
C ASN A 260 -17.30 3.97 2.96
N LEU A 261 -17.14 3.91 4.30
CA LEU A 261 -18.15 4.17 5.33
C LEU A 261 -19.27 3.13 5.43
N THR A 262 -19.34 2.20 4.47
CA THR A 262 -20.34 1.12 4.44
C THR A 262 -19.69 -0.25 4.62
N SER A 263 -18.49 -0.40 4.09
CA SER A 263 -17.69 -1.62 4.18
C SER A 263 -16.28 -1.31 4.68
N TRP A 264 -15.64 -2.29 5.31
CA TRP A 264 -14.29 -2.21 5.83
C TRP A 264 -13.41 -3.28 5.21
N ARG A 265 -12.17 -2.91 4.96
CA ARG A 265 -11.10 -3.82 4.58
C ARG A 265 -9.90 -3.57 5.50
N VAL A 266 -9.33 -4.65 6.01
CA VAL A 266 -8.10 -4.61 6.81
C VAL A 266 -7.15 -5.67 6.27
N ASP A 267 -5.94 -5.28 5.90
CA ASP A 267 -4.89 -6.19 5.45
C ASP A 267 -3.72 -6.14 6.44
N VAL A 268 -3.35 -7.28 6.97
CA VAL A 268 -2.17 -7.47 7.82
C VAL A 268 -1.08 -8.12 6.99
N ASN A 269 0.08 -7.49 6.88
CA ASN A 269 1.20 -8.01 6.10
C ASN A 269 2.44 -8.17 6.98
N LEU A 270 3.17 -9.24 6.70
CA LEU A 270 4.51 -9.46 7.24
C LEU A 270 5.45 -9.78 6.08
N ASP A 271 6.27 -8.82 5.71
CA ASP A 271 7.29 -9.01 4.68
C ASP A 271 8.66 -9.21 5.32
N VAL A 272 9.44 -10.10 4.73
CA VAL A 272 10.81 -10.40 5.12
C VAL A 272 11.71 -10.17 3.93
N ARG A 273 12.78 -9.40 4.11
CA ARG A 273 13.74 -9.14 3.06
C ARG A 273 15.10 -9.74 3.41
N LEU A 274 15.63 -10.55 2.49
CA LEU A 274 16.92 -11.22 2.61
C LEU A 274 17.96 -10.49 1.73
N ALA A 275 19.10 -10.16 2.32
CA ALA A 275 20.24 -9.49 1.68
C ALA A 275 19.85 -8.25 0.86
N GLN A 276 18.79 -7.54 1.25
CA GLN A 276 18.22 -6.37 0.56
C GLN A 276 17.82 -6.65 -0.91
N ARG A 277 17.75 -7.91 -1.31
CA ARG A 277 17.51 -8.33 -2.69
C ARG A 277 16.27 -9.20 -2.86
N TRP A 278 16.11 -10.20 -2.02
CA TRP A 278 14.99 -11.12 -2.08
C TRP A 278 13.95 -10.76 -1.04
N GLU A 279 12.70 -10.90 -1.40
CA GLU A 279 11.57 -10.59 -0.53
C GLU A 279 10.57 -11.74 -0.53
N ALA A 280 10.10 -12.09 0.65
CA ALA A 280 8.97 -12.99 0.84
C ALA A 280 8.03 -12.38 1.88
N GLY A 281 6.73 -12.54 1.71
CA GLY A 281 5.75 -11.96 2.61
C GLY A 281 4.48 -12.78 2.71
N LEU A 282 3.81 -12.63 3.84
CA LEU A 282 2.49 -13.17 4.08
C LEU A 282 1.51 -12.02 4.21
N MET A 283 0.34 -12.17 3.60
CA MET A 283 -0.78 -11.26 3.70
C MET A 283 -1.99 -12.00 4.25
N TYR A 284 -2.67 -11.38 5.19
CA TYR A 284 -3.93 -11.88 5.70
C TYR A 284 -4.97 -10.77 5.74
N ARG A 285 -6.10 -11.01 5.09
CA ARG A 285 -7.30 -10.16 5.11
C ARG A 285 -8.40 -10.95 5.81
N PRO A 286 -8.72 -10.60 7.05
CA PRO A 286 -9.69 -11.35 7.85
C PRO A 286 -10.98 -11.61 7.09
N LEU A 287 -11.45 -12.87 7.13
CA LEU A 287 -12.68 -13.37 6.50
C LEU A 287 -12.77 -13.22 4.96
N GLN A 288 -11.72 -12.72 4.30
CA GLN A 288 -11.74 -12.48 2.84
C GLN A 288 -10.67 -13.28 2.10
N ALA A 289 -9.39 -13.13 2.46
CA ALA A 289 -8.30 -13.77 1.73
C ALA A 289 -7.03 -13.96 2.58
N ALA A 290 -6.22 -14.93 2.18
CA ALA A 290 -4.84 -15.05 2.63
C ALA A 290 -3.93 -15.10 1.40
N GLY A 291 -2.72 -14.54 1.49
CA GLY A 291 -1.83 -14.43 0.34
C GLY A 291 -0.36 -14.64 0.68
N LEU A 292 0.39 -15.00 -0.35
CA LEU A 292 1.84 -15.15 -0.35
C LEU A 292 2.44 -14.17 -1.35
N ARG A 293 3.43 -13.40 -0.89
CA ARG A 293 4.19 -12.47 -1.74
C ARG A 293 5.60 -12.97 -1.92
N LEU A 294 6.11 -12.87 -3.15
CA LEU A 294 7.50 -13.09 -3.49
C LEU A 294 8.00 -11.88 -4.29
N GLY A 295 9.24 -11.47 -4.06
CA GLY A 295 9.80 -10.34 -4.77
C GLY A 295 11.31 -10.41 -4.89
N ALA A 296 11.84 -9.70 -5.88
CA ALA A 296 13.28 -9.61 -6.09
C ALA A 296 13.67 -8.24 -6.64
N LEU A 297 14.82 -7.74 -6.19
CA LEU A 297 15.44 -6.52 -6.68
C LEU A 297 16.60 -6.85 -7.64
N PHE A 298 16.47 -6.46 -8.89
CA PHE A 298 17.46 -6.59 -9.95
C PHE A 298 18.03 -5.22 -10.32
N GLY A 299 19.11 -4.82 -9.67
CA GLY A 299 19.67 -3.48 -9.84
C GLY A 299 18.70 -2.39 -9.38
N LYS A 300 18.05 -1.72 -10.32
CA LYS A 300 17.06 -0.65 -10.08
C LYS A 300 15.62 -1.10 -10.36
N CYS A 301 15.45 -2.33 -10.79
CA CYS A 301 14.16 -2.93 -11.08
C CYS A 301 13.75 -3.86 -9.94
N HIS A 302 12.62 -3.59 -9.32
CA HIS A 302 11.98 -4.51 -8.39
C HIS A 302 10.82 -5.20 -9.09
N VAL A 303 10.74 -6.52 -8.97
CA VAL A 303 9.62 -7.34 -9.44
C VAL A 303 9.02 -8.06 -8.24
N GLY A 304 7.73 -7.90 -8.03
CA GLY A 304 6.97 -8.54 -6.98
C GLY A 304 5.78 -9.30 -7.56
N TYR A 305 5.52 -10.46 -7.02
CA TYR A 305 4.35 -11.27 -7.34
C TYR A 305 3.63 -11.63 -6.06
N LEU A 306 2.31 -11.50 -6.06
CA LEU A 306 1.45 -11.84 -4.94
C LEU A 306 0.34 -12.76 -5.42
N PHE A 307 0.19 -13.88 -4.74
CA PHE A 307 -0.91 -14.82 -4.89
C PHE A 307 -1.85 -14.71 -3.69
N GLU A 308 -3.16 -14.60 -3.95
CA GLU A 308 -4.19 -14.57 -2.92
C GLU A 308 -5.19 -15.69 -3.13
N MET A 309 -5.53 -16.37 -2.05
CA MET A 309 -6.62 -17.35 -2.03
C MET A 309 -7.75 -16.80 -1.16
N PRO A 310 -8.98 -16.70 -1.69
CA PRO A 310 -10.15 -16.37 -0.86
C PRO A 310 -10.32 -17.39 0.28
N THR A 311 -10.66 -16.91 1.47
CA THR A 311 -10.95 -17.77 2.64
C THR A 311 -12.44 -18.00 2.82
N SER A 312 -13.28 -17.40 1.98
CA SER A 312 -14.74 -17.56 1.95
C SER A 312 -15.18 -18.68 1.00
N GLN A 313 -16.49 -18.92 0.89
CA GLN A 313 -17.05 -19.88 -0.06
C GLN A 313 -16.66 -19.63 -1.52
N LEU A 314 -16.25 -18.42 -1.85
CA LEU A 314 -15.75 -18.05 -3.17
C LEU A 314 -14.52 -18.88 -3.59
N ALA A 315 -13.74 -19.41 -2.63
CA ALA A 315 -12.59 -20.27 -2.90
C ALA A 315 -12.93 -21.54 -3.70
N ARG A 316 -14.18 -22.00 -3.67
CA ARG A 316 -14.59 -23.25 -4.33
C ARG A 316 -14.74 -23.13 -5.85
N GLY A 317 -14.80 -21.91 -6.40
CA GLY A 317 -15.09 -21.67 -7.82
C GLY A 317 -13.99 -20.91 -8.57
N ASN A 318 -12.80 -20.70 -7.98
CA ASN A 318 -11.73 -19.94 -8.62
C ASN A 318 -10.34 -20.45 -8.25
N TRP A 319 -9.34 -20.05 -9.05
CA TRP A 319 -7.92 -20.37 -8.88
C TRP A 319 -7.14 -19.30 -8.11
N GLY A 320 -7.83 -18.48 -7.31
CA GLY A 320 -7.23 -17.39 -6.58
C GLY A 320 -7.11 -16.09 -7.39
N SER A 321 -6.43 -15.12 -6.80
CA SER A 321 -6.11 -13.84 -7.42
C SER A 321 -4.60 -13.68 -7.52
N HIS A 322 -4.17 -13.04 -8.59
CA HIS A 322 -2.76 -12.89 -8.92
C HIS A 322 -2.43 -11.42 -9.16
N GLU A 323 -1.42 -10.91 -8.48
CA GLU A 323 -0.94 -9.55 -8.65
C GLU A 323 0.55 -9.54 -9.00
N LEU A 324 0.89 -8.86 -10.08
CA LEU A 324 2.27 -8.62 -10.50
C LEU A 324 2.56 -7.14 -10.37
N VAL A 325 3.66 -6.79 -9.70
CA VAL A 325 4.10 -5.41 -9.51
C VAL A 325 5.54 -5.26 -10.00
N VAL A 326 5.77 -4.28 -10.86
CA VAL A 326 7.12 -3.93 -11.34
C VAL A 326 7.38 -2.47 -11.01
N THR A 327 8.47 -2.19 -10.30
CA THR A 327 8.91 -0.83 -9.99
C THR A 327 10.32 -0.61 -10.51
N TYR A 328 10.53 0.47 -11.24
CA TYR A 328 11.82 0.87 -11.76
C TYR A 328 12.21 2.26 -11.24
N ALA A 329 13.40 2.36 -10.63
CA ALA A 329 13.93 3.62 -10.14
C ALA A 329 14.90 4.20 -11.17
N LEU A 330 14.47 5.22 -11.91
CA LEU A 330 15.31 5.95 -12.86
C LEU A 330 16.01 7.10 -12.15
N PRO A 331 17.37 7.09 -12.07
CA PRO A 331 18.09 8.18 -11.42
C PRO A 331 17.90 9.47 -12.18
N MET A 332 17.36 10.46 -11.52
CA MET A 332 17.31 11.83 -12.03
C MET A 332 18.65 12.49 -11.74
N SER A 333 19.56 12.50 -12.71
CA SER A 333 20.86 13.17 -12.62
C SER A 333 20.67 14.68 -12.64
N SER A 334 20.47 15.26 -11.48
CA SER A 334 20.60 16.70 -11.27
C SER A 334 21.86 16.95 -10.43
N HIS A 335 22.97 17.26 -11.11
CA HIS A 335 24.20 17.91 -10.63
C HIS A 335 25.14 17.16 -9.68
N LYS A 336 26.38 17.08 -10.22
CA LYS A 336 27.70 16.83 -9.61
C LYS A 336 28.01 15.40 -9.18
N LYS A 337 28.88 14.78 -9.98
CA LYS A 337 29.82 13.73 -9.55
C LYS A 337 30.42 14.10 -8.21
N GLY A 338 29.97 13.46 -7.18
CA GLY A 338 30.47 13.54 -5.84
C GLY A 338 30.02 12.31 -5.08
N THR A 339 30.95 11.36 -4.97
CA THR A 339 30.98 10.20 -4.07
C THR A 339 29.78 9.24 -4.13
N ASN A 340 30.07 8.04 -4.61
CA ASN A 340 29.22 6.87 -4.61
C ASN A 340 28.50 6.66 -3.27
N SER A 341 27.21 6.98 -3.21
CA SER A 341 26.33 6.48 -2.19
C SER A 341 25.30 5.60 -2.89
N TYR A 342 25.50 4.31 -2.87
CA TYR A 342 24.46 3.34 -3.20
C TYR A 342 23.38 3.44 -2.12
N LYS A 343 22.40 4.32 -2.33
CA LYS A 343 21.18 4.30 -1.54
C LYS A 343 20.27 3.23 -2.13
N SER A 344 20.09 2.14 -1.39
CA SER A 344 19.09 1.13 -1.73
C SER A 344 17.73 1.78 -1.93
N ILE A 345 16.95 1.27 -2.88
CA ILE A 345 15.53 1.61 -3.03
C ILE A 345 14.88 1.26 -1.70
N ARG A 346 14.58 2.28 -0.89
CA ARG A 346 13.76 2.11 0.30
C ARG A 346 12.31 2.09 -0.17
N LEU A 347 11.84 0.90 -0.52
CA LEU A 347 10.40 0.68 -0.62
C LEU A 347 9.82 0.90 0.77
N LEU A 348 8.84 1.77 0.88
CA LEU A 348 8.10 2.04 2.11
C LEU A 348 7.44 0.78 2.66
#